data_e7396788069a2f85c92f6aa251080ec9
#
_entry.id   e7396788069a2f85c92f6aa251080ec9
#
_cell.length_a   1.000
_cell.length_b   1.000
_cell.length_c   1.000
_cell.angle_alpha   90.00
_cell.angle_beta   90.00
_cell.angle_gamma   90.00
#
_symmetry.space_group_name_H-M   'P 1'
#
loop_
_entity.id
_entity.type
_entity.pdbx_description
1 polymer ?
#
loop_
_entity_poly.entity_id
_entity_poly.type
_entity_poly.pdbx_seq_one_letter_code
_entity_poly.pdbx_strand_id
1 'polypeptide(L)'
;VVTTHKPAPRHPRMCAGVAGRAARALTTAVSALALAIGVLTLAPASAHADDAVPSQEYFSYYHLDAARQKGYTGKGVTIAFIGGPVDTSDPALSGANITDKSRCTIQDGPKGLRHSTDMAIILVSPYTGVAPDATLYSYQTRSNDTQSTGTCDTGGEALDSMGKLINQAVEDGAQIITVSMAVPDTSDELKWAVANAISHGVIIINSAGNSARDENSTQLARWSGVIGVSAINSDGTFASYSSWGNGVVTAAFGGPFNTINPDTGASATARGTSISAALVAGMLTLARQKWPNATPNQILQLLVHTALNPNHDWNQQTGYGPIDGGALVNTDPSQYPDENPIIDKPGGSSPTAKEIQDFT
;
A
#
# COMPACT_ATOMS: atom_id res chain seq x y z
N VAL A 1 28.20 11.03 38.36
CA VAL A 1 28.37 10.58 39.74
C VAL A 1 27.55 9.31 39.92
N VAL A 2 28.28 8.23 40.18
CA VAL A 2 27.87 6.85 40.44
C VAL A 2 27.27 6.76 41.85
N THR A 3 26.25 5.97 42.06
CA THR A 3 26.17 5.06 43.20
C THR A 3 25.18 3.93 43.00
N THR A 4 25.73 2.74 43.01
CA THR A 4 25.15 1.41 43.15
C THR A 4 24.55 1.18 44.54
N HIS A 5 23.47 0.41 44.65
CA HIS A 5 23.23 -0.47 45.80
C HIS A 5 22.35 -1.66 45.44
N LYS A 6 22.98 -2.83 45.58
CA LYS A 6 22.37 -4.16 45.68
C LYS A 6 22.39 -4.56 47.17
N PRO A 7 21.44 -5.29 47.70
CA PRO A 7 21.84 -6.47 48.44
C PRO A 7 21.05 -7.77 48.10
N ALA A 8 21.76 -8.83 48.40
CA ALA A 8 21.50 -10.24 48.16
C ALA A 8 20.76 -10.92 49.35
N PRO A 9 20.69 -12.27 49.37
CA PRO A 9 19.49 -13.06 49.58
C PRO A 9 19.36 -13.75 50.93
N ARG A 10 18.24 -14.33 51.29
CA ARG A 10 18.14 -15.29 52.41
C ARG A 10 17.17 -16.44 52.11
N HIS A 11 17.71 -17.64 52.01
CA HIS A 11 17.09 -18.94 52.37
C HIS A 11 17.42 -19.21 53.86
N PRO A 12 16.98 -20.31 54.51
CA PRO A 12 15.96 -21.31 54.28
C PRO A 12 15.14 -21.70 55.57
N ARG A 13 14.22 -22.65 55.51
CA ARG A 13 14.12 -23.77 56.49
C ARG A 13 13.02 -24.75 56.18
N MET A 14 13.45 -26.01 56.09
CA MET A 14 12.64 -27.24 56.14
C MET A 14 11.97 -27.46 57.49
N CYS A 15 10.89 -28.20 57.53
CA CYS A 15 10.57 -29.18 58.57
C CYS A 15 9.77 -30.36 58.01
N ALA A 16 10.25 -31.55 58.34
CA ALA A 16 9.70 -32.87 58.01
C ALA A 16 8.83 -33.39 59.16
N GLY A 17 8.07 -34.41 58.90
CA GLY A 17 7.39 -35.24 59.91
C GLY A 17 6.18 -35.99 59.30
N VAL A 18 6.29 -37.19 58.98
CA VAL A 18 6.24 -38.52 59.59
C VAL A 18 4.84 -39.17 59.54
N ALA A 19 4.76 -40.21 58.75
CA ALA A 19 4.19 -41.55 58.81
C ALA A 19 2.81 -41.86 59.48
N GLY A 20 2.04 -42.70 58.81
CA GLY A 20 0.95 -43.46 59.38
C GLY A 20 0.38 -44.48 58.39
N ARG A 21 0.79 -45.76 58.57
CA ARG A 21 0.26 -46.99 57.91
C ARG A 21 -1.11 -47.32 58.37
N ALA A 22 -1.99 -47.84 57.47
CA ALA A 22 -2.79 -49.02 57.78
C ALA A 22 -3.40 -49.66 56.54
N ALA A 23 -3.08 -50.89 56.31
CA ALA A 23 -3.67 -51.81 55.32
C ALA A 23 -4.97 -52.42 55.85
N ARG A 24 -5.88 -52.73 54.95
CA ARG A 24 -6.64 -54.00 54.97
C ARG A 24 -7.48 -54.21 53.72
N ALA A 25 -7.46 -55.42 53.28
CA ALA A 25 -7.92 -56.06 52.07
C ALA A 25 -9.39 -56.41 52.02
N LEU A 26 -9.78 -57.01 50.90
CA LEU A 26 -10.89 -57.82 50.44
C LEU A 26 -12.08 -57.06 49.85
N THR A 27 -12.68 -57.42 48.72
CA THR A 27 -12.84 -58.65 47.91
C THR A 27 -13.56 -58.30 46.62
N THR A 28 -13.13 -58.88 45.53
CA THR A 28 -13.77 -59.25 44.24
C THR A 28 -15.24 -58.84 43.99
N ALA A 29 -15.46 -58.10 42.86
CA ALA A 29 -16.60 -58.34 41.97
C ALA A 29 -16.14 -58.00 40.51
N VAL A 30 -16.13 -59.03 39.66
CA VAL A 30 -15.90 -58.98 38.25
C VAL A 30 -17.12 -58.36 37.58
N SER A 31 -16.97 -57.23 36.94
CA SER A 31 -17.92 -56.74 35.93
C SER A 31 -17.12 -56.19 34.77
N ALA A 32 -17.19 -56.91 33.65
CA ALA A 32 -16.61 -56.50 32.38
C ALA A 32 -17.33 -55.24 31.88
N LEU A 33 -16.61 -54.11 31.92
CA LEU A 33 -17.04 -52.90 31.23
C LEU A 33 -16.03 -52.65 30.12
N ALA A 34 -16.48 -52.82 28.88
CA ALA A 34 -15.71 -52.55 27.71
C ALA A 34 -15.31 -51.06 27.69
N LEU A 35 -14.02 -50.77 27.93
CA LEU A 35 -13.47 -49.45 27.69
C LEU A 35 -13.36 -49.27 26.18
N ALA A 36 -14.32 -48.56 25.59
CA ALA A 36 -14.11 -47.91 24.29
C ALA A 36 -13.11 -46.77 24.51
N ILE A 37 -11.83 -47.01 24.23
CA ILE A 37 -10.81 -45.96 24.12
C ILE A 37 -11.15 -45.19 22.84
N GLY A 38 -11.92 -44.12 22.98
CA GLY A 38 -12.05 -43.11 21.95
C GLY A 38 -10.69 -42.41 21.81
N VAL A 39 -9.94 -42.77 20.78
CA VAL A 39 -8.80 -41.99 20.35
C VAL A 39 -9.37 -40.68 19.84
N LEU A 40 -9.37 -39.66 20.69
CA LEU A 40 -9.55 -38.27 20.23
C LEU A 40 -8.33 -37.97 19.38
N THR A 41 -8.45 -38.16 18.06
CA THR A 41 -7.54 -37.55 17.10
C THR A 41 -7.79 -36.05 17.21
N LEU A 42 -6.94 -35.35 17.96
CA LEU A 42 -6.78 -33.92 17.80
C LEU A 42 -6.33 -33.73 16.35
N ALA A 43 -7.29 -33.46 15.47
CA ALA A 43 -6.95 -32.89 14.16
C ALA A 43 -6.13 -31.63 14.47
N PRO A 44 -4.95 -31.46 13.84
CA PRO A 44 -4.27 -30.19 13.96
C PRO A 44 -5.27 -29.11 13.53
N ALA A 45 -5.51 -28.14 14.41
CA ALA A 45 -6.25 -26.95 14.02
C ALA A 45 -5.56 -26.43 12.77
N SER A 46 -6.27 -26.43 11.65
CA SER A 46 -5.77 -25.77 10.45
C SER A 46 -5.54 -24.32 10.87
N ALA A 47 -4.29 -23.89 10.91
CA ALA A 47 -3.99 -22.47 11.03
C ALA A 47 -4.74 -21.80 9.87
N HIS A 48 -5.73 -21.00 10.19
CA HIS A 48 -6.43 -20.25 9.17
C HIS A 48 -5.41 -19.29 8.54
N ALA A 49 -5.46 -19.14 7.24
CA ALA A 49 -4.58 -18.21 6.53
C ALA A 49 -4.66 -16.78 7.10
N ASP A 50 -5.80 -16.44 7.73
CA ASP A 50 -6.02 -15.18 8.46
C ASP A 50 -5.02 -14.95 9.60
N ASP A 51 -4.55 -16.02 10.28
CA ASP A 51 -3.56 -15.90 11.37
C ASP A 51 -2.14 -15.64 10.84
N ALA A 52 -1.91 -15.87 9.56
CA ALA A 52 -0.60 -15.67 8.91
C ALA A 52 -0.40 -14.25 8.33
N VAL A 53 -1.49 -13.49 8.15
CA VAL A 53 -1.47 -12.14 7.57
C VAL A 53 -1.58 -11.12 8.69
N PRO A 54 -0.56 -10.26 8.90
CA PRO A 54 -0.60 -9.24 9.94
C PRO A 54 -1.75 -8.26 9.73
N SER A 55 -2.47 -7.93 10.81
CA SER A 55 -3.44 -6.85 10.80
C SER A 55 -2.76 -5.52 10.47
N GLN A 56 -3.46 -4.61 9.81
CA GLN A 56 -2.93 -3.33 9.38
C GLN A 56 -3.71 -2.17 10.01
N GLU A 57 -3.00 -1.19 10.58
CA GLU A 57 -3.62 -0.02 11.24
C GLU A 57 -4.46 0.80 10.27
N TYR A 58 -3.99 1.02 9.04
CA TYR A 58 -4.74 1.76 8.02
C TYR A 58 -6.09 1.14 7.69
N PHE A 59 -6.25 -0.18 7.88
CA PHE A 59 -7.50 -0.88 7.57
C PHE A 59 -8.64 -0.39 8.46
N SER A 60 -8.39 -0.23 9.75
CA SER A 60 -9.33 0.37 10.68
C SER A 60 -9.40 1.89 10.56
N TYR A 61 -8.26 2.55 10.33
CA TYR A 61 -8.19 4.01 10.16
C TYR A 61 -9.12 4.52 9.05
N TYR A 62 -9.17 3.82 7.91
CA TYR A 62 -10.03 4.17 6.77
C TYR A 62 -11.36 3.40 6.74
N HIS A 63 -11.70 2.65 7.79
CA HIS A 63 -12.94 1.87 7.85
C HIS A 63 -13.16 0.96 6.63
N LEU A 64 -12.11 0.27 6.19
CA LEU A 64 -12.15 -0.55 4.97
C LEU A 64 -13.07 -1.76 5.09
N ASP A 65 -13.29 -2.27 6.29
CA ASP A 65 -14.30 -3.29 6.61
C ASP A 65 -15.70 -2.81 6.22
N ALA A 66 -16.06 -1.58 6.58
CA ALA A 66 -17.35 -0.99 6.23
C ALA A 66 -17.50 -0.74 4.72
N ALA A 67 -16.41 -0.35 4.03
CA ALA A 67 -16.39 -0.22 2.59
C ALA A 67 -16.64 -1.57 1.90
N ARG A 68 -15.97 -2.63 2.36
CA ARG A 68 -16.16 -4.00 1.84
C ARG A 68 -17.58 -4.53 2.07
N GLN A 69 -18.17 -4.31 3.26
CA GLN A 69 -19.56 -4.68 3.55
C GLN A 69 -20.56 -4.02 2.62
N LYS A 70 -20.25 -2.83 2.11
CA LYS A 70 -21.05 -2.11 1.10
C LYS A 70 -20.73 -2.55 -0.34
N GLY A 71 -19.80 -3.51 -0.54
CA GLY A 71 -19.38 -3.99 -1.85
C GLY A 71 -18.38 -3.08 -2.57
N TYR A 72 -17.77 -2.12 -1.88
CA TYR A 72 -16.70 -1.30 -2.43
C TYR A 72 -15.38 -2.05 -2.30
N THR A 73 -14.99 -2.75 -3.35
CA THR A 73 -13.84 -3.68 -3.38
C THR A 73 -12.91 -3.46 -4.57
N GLY A 74 -13.18 -2.45 -5.39
CA GLY A 74 -12.41 -2.14 -6.59
C GLY A 74 -12.75 -3.01 -7.81
N LYS A 75 -13.81 -3.84 -7.73
CA LYS A 75 -14.20 -4.74 -8.80
C LYS A 75 -14.45 -4.02 -10.12
N GLY A 76 -13.83 -4.52 -11.19
CA GLY A 76 -13.95 -3.97 -12.54
C GLY A 76 -13.01 -2.79 -12.82
N VAL A 77 -12.14 -2.44 -11.88
CA VAL A 77 -11.12 -1.41 -12.08
C VAL A 77 -9.74 -2.04 -12.20
N THR A 78 -8.95 -1.57 -13.15
CA THR A 78 -7.56 -2.01 -13.36
C THR A 78 -6.59 -0.97 -12.83
N ILE A 79 -5.68 -1.42 -11.95
CA ILE A 79 -4.59 -0.65 -11.37
C ILE A 79 -3.28 -1.11 -12.04
N ALA A 80 -2.48 -0.20 -12.54
CA ALA A 80 -1.09 -0.45 -12.91
C ALA A 80 -0.19 -0.02 -11.75
N PHE A 81 0.56 -0.95 -11.21
CA PHE A 81 1.64 -0.70 -10.26
C PHE A 81 2.97 -0.73 -10.99
N ILE A 82 3.66 0.40 -11.06
CA ILE A 82 5.02 0.50 -11.62
C ILE A 82 6.00 0.57 -10.47
N GLY A 83 6.82 -0.47 -10.34
CA GLY A 83 7.78 -0.63 -9.25
C GLY A 83 8.75 -1.76 -9.50
N GLY A 84 9.32 -2.36 -8.45
CA GLY A 84 10.10 -3.59 -8.54
C GLY A 84 9.21 -4.82 -8.73
N PRO A 85 9.83 -6.01 -8.81
CA PRO A 85 9.10 -7.27 -8.89
C PRO A 85 8.23 -7.50 -7.64
N VAL A 86 7.10 -8.18 -7.83
CA VAL A 86 6.15 -8.55 -6.77
C VAL A 86 6.25 -10.05 -6.51
N ASP A 87 6.45 -10.45 -5.26
CA ASP A 87 6.36 -11.85 -4.85
C ASP A 87 4.88 -12.26 -4.71
N THR A 88 4.33 -12.80 -5.78
CA THR A 88 2.93 -13.28 -5.81
C THR A 88 2.71 -14.56 -4.99
N SER A 89 3.78 -15.18 -4.48
CA SER A 89 3.68 -16.34 -3.58
C SER A 89 3.49 -15.95 -2.11
N ASP A 90 3.58 -14.65 -1.79
CA ASP A 90 3.32 -14.15 -0.43
C ASP A 90 1.92 -14.55 0.02
N PRO A 91 1.74 -15.15 1.21
CA PRO A 91 0.44 -15.57 1.72
C PRO A 91 -0.61 -14.44 1.75
N ALA A 92 -0.19 -13.20 1.98
CA ALA A 92 -1.08 -12.04 1.98
C ALA A 92 -1.66 -11.70 0.60
N LEU A 93 -1.09 -12.22 -0.47
CA LEU A 93 -1.55 -12.06 -1.85
C LEU A 93 -2.29 -13.30 -2.39
N SER A 94 -2.47 -14.33 -1.57
CA SER A 94 -3.16 -15.55 -2.00
C SER A 94 -4.60 -15.24 -2.43
N GLY A 95 -4.91 -15.50 -3.69
CA GLY A 95 -6.20 -15.22 -4.30
C GLY A 95 -6.35 -13.80 -4.89
N ALA A 96 -5.35 -12.93 -4.77
CA ALA A 96 -5.35 -11.62 -5.42
C ALA A 96 -5.25 -11.76 -6.95
N ASN A 97 -5.93 -10.86 -7.68
CA ASN A 97 -5.89 -10.84 -9.14
C ASN A 97 -4.71 -9.98 -9.63
N ILE A 98 -3.54 -10.59 -9.73
CA ILE A 98 -2.29 -9.93 -10.13
C ILE A 98 -1.78 -10.55 -11.42
N THR A 99 -1.37 -9.71 -12.37
CA THR A 99 -0.71 -10.12 -13.61
C THR A 99 0.55 -9.30 -13.81
N ASP A 100 1.71 -9.94 -13.92
CA ASP A 100 2.94 -9.29 -14.33
C ASP A 100 2.89 -9.02 -15.84
N LYS A 101 2.97 -7.74 -16.21
CA LYS A 101 2.94 -7.22 -17.57
C LYS A 101 4.33 -6.74 -18.03
N SER A 102 5.35 -6.99 -17.24
CA SER A 102 6.71 -6.56 -17.55
C SER A 102 7.22 -7.18 -18.85
N ARG A 103 7.92 -6.40 -19.65
CA ARG A 103 8.57 -6.88 -20.88
C ARG A 103 9.92 -7.56 -20.63
N CYS A 104 10.40 -7.47 -19.41
CA CYS A 104 11.69 -7.99 -18.96
C CYS A 104 11.64 -8.33 -17.49
N THR A 105 12.57 -9.13 -17.02
CA THR A 105 12.67 -9.50 -15.61
C THR A 105 13.78 -8.70 -14.96
N ILE A 106 13.43 -7.95 -13.93
CA ILE A 106 14.39 -7.26 -13.07
C ILE A 106 14.60 -8.11 -11.82
N GLN A 107 15.86 -8.30 -11.48
CA GLN A 107 16.23 -8.89 -10.20
C GLN A 107 16.48 -7.75 -9.22
N ASP A 108 15.59 -7.59 -8.28
CA ASP A 108 15.74 -6.64 -7.19
C ASP A 108 16.30 -7.35 -5.96
N GLY A 109 16.96 -6.59 -5.09
CA GLY A 109 17.40 -7.13 -3.80
C GLY A 109 16.19 -7.45 -2.90
N PRO A 110 16.41 -8.21 -1.80
CA PRO A 110 15.32 -8.64 -0.91
C PRO A 110 14.46 -7.49 -0.39
N LYS A 111 15.06 -6.31 -0.17
CA LYS A 111 14.33 -5.11 0.28
C LYS A 111 13.44 -4.50 -0.80
N GLY A 112 13.91 -4.46 -2.04
CA GLY A 112 13.12 -3.96 -3.16
C GLY A 112 11.95 -4.89 -3.47
N LEU A 113 12.20 -6.21 -3.51
CA LEU A 113 11.16 -7.23 -3.66
C LEU A 113 10.11 -7.11 -2.55
N ARG A 114 10.54 -7.00 -1.28
CA ARG A 114 9.62 -6.84 -0.15
C ARG A 114 8.80 -5.56 -0.28
N HIS A 115 9.44 -4.42 -0.60
CA HIS A 115 8.75 -3.15 -0.78
C HIS A 115 7.65 -3.23 -1.83
N SER A 116 7.94 -3.78 -3.01
CA SER A 116 6.95 -3.89 -4.09
C SER A 116 5.82 -4.87 -3.73
N THR A 117 6.14 -5.96 -3.03
CA THR A 117 5.15 -6.90 -2.51
C THR A 117 4.24 -6.24 -1.46
N ASP A 118 4.81 -5.42 -0.55
CA ASP A 118 4.03 -4.65 0.43
C ASP A 118 3.07 -3.67 -0.26
N MET A 119 3.48 -3.01 -1.35
CA MET A 119 2.58 -2.13 -2.11
C MET A 119 1.44 -2.93 -2.76
N ALA A 120 1.72 -4.10 -3.33
CA ALA A 120 0.69 -4.98 -3.87
C ALA A 120 -0.29 -5.46 -2.78
N ILE A 121 0.21 -5.77 -1.57
CA ILE A 121 -0.61 -6.13 -0.41
C ILE A 121 -1.56 -4.97 -0.05
N ILE A 122 -1.07 -3.74 0.03
CA ILE A 122 -1.90 -2.56 0.33
C ILE A 122 -2.97 -2.37 -0.74
N LEU A 123 -2.65 -2.61 -2.01
CA LEU A 123 -3.59 -2.43 -3.11
C LEU A 123 -4.66 -3.52 -3.15
N VAL A 124 -4.26 -4.80 -3.23
CA VAL A 124 -5.16 -5.88 -3.65
C VAL A 124 -5.16 -7.13 -2.76
N SER A 125 -4.53 -7.12 -1.59
CA SER A 125 -4.65 -8.26 -0.67
C SER A 125 -6.11 -8.59 -0.36
N PRO A 126 -6.56 -9.83 -0.52
CA PRO A 126 -7.92 -10.23 -0.11
C PRO A 126 -8.20 -9.99 1.37
N TYR A 127 -7.14 -9.96 2.20
CA TYR A 127 -7.26 -9.79 3.65
C TYR A 127 -7.26 -8.32 4.07
N THR A 128 -6.27 -7.56 3.64
CA THR A 128 -6.02 -6.17 4.10
C THR A 128 -5.94 -5.14 2.98
N GLY A 129 -5.99 -5.53 1.71
CA GLY A 129 -5.92 -4.61 0.58
C GLY A 129 -7.10 -3.63 0.54
N VAL A 130 -6.85 -2.44 0.04
CA VAL A 130 -7.91 -1.42 -0.09
C VAL A 130 -8.92 -1.81 -1.16
N ALA A 131 -8.45 -2.37 -2.28
CA ALA A 131 -9.27 -2.75 -3.44
C ALA A 131 -9.08 -4.23 -3.81
N PRO A 132 -9.52 -5.19 -2.96
CA PRO A 132 -9.18 -6.60 -3.08
C PRO A 132 -9.71 -7.29 -4.35
N ASP A 133 -10.74 -6.76 -4.99
CA ASP A 133 -11.31 -7.31 -6.22
C ASP A 133 -10.89 -6.54 -7.49
N ALA A 134 -9.96 -5.57 -7.35
CA ALA A 134 -9.38 -4.91 -8.51
C ALA A 134 -8.41 -5.84 -9.26
N THR A 135 -8.21 -5.55 -10.53
CA THR A 135 -7.12 -6.17 -11.30
C THR A 135 -5.85 -5.35 -11.09
N LEU A 136 -4.77 -6.01 -10.65
CA LEU A 136 -3.45 -5.38 -10.52
C LEU A 136 -2.55 -5.86 -11.67
N TYR A 137 -2.13 -4.95 -12.52
CA TYR A 137 -1.05 -5.17 -13.46
C TYR A 137 0.25 -4.63 -12.85
N SER A 138 1.26 -5.46 -12.69
CA SER A 138 2.57 -5.05 -12.22
C SER A 138 3.53 -4.86 -13.39
N TYR A 139 4.33 -3.80 -13.32
CA TYR A 139 5.34 -3.45 -14.31
C TYR A 139 6.65 -3.22 -13.59
N GLN A 140 7.67 -4.03 -13.94
CA GLN A 140 8.96 -3.96 -13.28
C GLN A 140 9.81 -2.85 -13.89
N THR A 141 10.35 -1.99 -13.04
CA THR A 141 11.41 -1.03 -13.35
C THR A 141 12.52 -1.18 -12.32
N ARG A 142 13.72 -0.73 -12.68
CA ARG A 142 14.84 -0.72 -11.74
C ARG A 142 14.54 0.22 -10.58
N SER A 143 14.66 -0.30 -9.36
CA SER A 143 14.60 0.54 -8.18
C SER A 143 15.91 1.34 -8.05
N ASN A 144 15.85 2.46 -7.32
CA ASN A 144 17.06 3.21 -6.97
C ASN A 144 17.92 2.46 -5.92
N ASP A 145 17.55 1.23 -5.58
CA ASP A 145 18.35 0.34 -4.76
C ASP A 145 19.54 -0.15 -5.60
N THR A 146 20.74 0.06 -5.11
CA THR A 146 22.00 -0.33 -5.77
C THR A 146 22.14 -1.84 -5.99
N GLN A 147 21.19 -2.64 -5.51
CA GLN A 147 21.13 -4.09 -5.66
C GLN A 147 20.25 -4.56 -6.82
N SER A 148 19.53 -3.66 -7.49
CA SER A 148 18.78 -4.02 -8.70
C SER A 148 19.74 -4.41 -9.81
N THR A 149 19.61 -5.64 -10.30
CA THR A 149 20.37 -6.19 -11.42
C THR A 149 19.43 -6.60 -12.55
N GLY A 150 19.97 -6.82 -13.71
CA GLY A 150 19.22 -7.12 -14.91
C GLY A 150 19.13 -5.89 -15.83
N THR A 151 19.11 -6.15 -17.11
CA THR A 151 18.93 -5.12 -18.12
C THR A 151 17.67 -5.44 -18.89
N CYS A 152 16.82 -4.46 -18.97
CA CYS A 152 15.68 -4.47 -19.86
C CYS A 152 16.01 -3.80 -21.20
N ASP A 153 17.28 -3.72 -21.57
CA ASP A 153 17.73 -3.10 -22.80
C ASP A 153 17.64 -4.11 -23.94
N THR A 154 16.92 -3.77 -24.99
CA THR A 154 16.86 -4.57 -26.23
C THR A 154 17.24 -3.67 -27.40
N GLY A 155 18.36 -4.00 -28.05
CA GLY A 155 18.83 -3.23 -29.23
C GLY A 155 19.20 -1.76 -28.92
N GLY A 156 19.60 -1.45 -27.69
CA GLY A 156 19.92 -0.10 -27.23
C GLY A 156 18.71 0.70 -26.70
N GLU A 157 17.58 0.07 -26.54
CA GLU A 157 16.35 0.65 -26.03
C GLU A 157 16.01 0.11 -24.63
N ALA A 158 15.92 0.99 -23.63
CA ALA A 158 15.50 0.64 -22.27
C ALA A 158 13.99 0.37 -22.25
N LEU A 159 13.58 -0.89 -22.04
CA LEU A 159 12.16 -1.28 -21.98
C LEU A 159 11.50 -0.98 -20.63
N ASP A 160 12.29 -0.66 -19.64
CA ASP A 160 11.88 -0.37 -18.25
C ASP A 160 11.92 1.13 -17.92
N SER A 161 12.05 2.01 -18.95
CA SER A 161 11.93 3.45 -18.72
C SER A 161 10.51 3.80 -18.24
N MET A 162 10.42 4.78 -17.36
CA MET A 162 9.13 5.16 -16.76
C MET A 162 8.12 5.58 -17.83
N GLY A 163 8.54 6.32 -18.84
CA GLY A 163 7.66 6.74 -19.94
C GLY A 163 7.08 5.56 -20.72
N LYS A 164 7.90 4.54 -21.04
CA LYS A 164 7.42 3.34 -21.74
C LYS A 164 6.47 2.51 -20.89
N LEU A 165 6.75 2.37 -19.60
CA LEU A 165 5.89 1.62 -18.70
C LEU A 165 4.54 2.31 -18.49
N ILE A 166 4.51 3.65 -18.42
CA ILE A 166 3.26 4.42 -18.38
C ILE A 166 2.47 4.19 -19.66
N ASN A 167 3.08 4.33 -20.83
CA ASN A 167 2.40 4.08 -22.11
C ASN A 167 1.88 2.65 -22.21
N GLN A 168 2.68 1.65 -21.81
CA GLN A 168 2.24 0.27 -21.79
C GLN A 168 1.04 0.07 -20.85
N ALA A 169 1.04 0.69 -19.67
CA ALA A 169 -0.08 0.62 -18.75
C ALA A 169 -1.37 1.22 -19.34
N VAL A 170 -1.25 2.31 -20.11
CA VAL A 170 -2.38 2.90 -20.86
C VAL A 170 -2.90 1.92 -21.93
N GLU A 171 -1.99 1.35 -22.73
CA GLU A 171 -2.31 0.37 -23.77
C GLU A 171 -2.99 -0.89 -23.20
N ASP A 172 -2.54 -1.34 -22.01
CA ASP A 172 -3.12 -2.48 -21.30
C ASP A 172 -4.46 -2.15 -20.60
N GLY A 173 -4.95 -0.91 -20.69
CA GLY A 173 -6.26 -0.48 -20.19
C GLY A 173 -6.29 -0.16 -18.70
N ALA A 174 -5.16 0.22 -18.09
CA ALA A 174 -5.14 0.70 -16.71
C ALA A 174 -5.97 1.99 -16.57
N GLN A 175 -6.75 2.08 -15.51
CA GLN A 175 -7.52 3.27 -15.16
C GLN A 175 -6.82 4.12 -14.11
N ILE A 176 -5.92 3.49 -13.34
CA ILE A 176 -5.10 4.11 -12.31
C ILE A 176 -3.68 3.59 -12.46
N ILE A 177 -2.71 4.48 -12.45
CA ILE A 177 -1.28 4.14 -12.38
C ILE A 177 -0.74 4.64 -11.06
N THR A 178 -0.09 3.78 -10.28
CA THR A 178 0.60 4.16 -9.05
C THR A 178 2.09 3.84 -9.15
N VAL A 179 2.91 4.83 -8.80
CA VAL A 179 4.37 4.73 -8.78
C VAL A 179 4.83 5.05 -7.36
N SER A 180 5.17 4.01 -6.62
CA SER A 180 5.55 4.12 -5.20
C SER A 180 7.07 4.24 -5.00
N MET A 181 7.73 5.00 -5.87
CA MET A 181 9.17 5.24 -5.85
C MET A 181 9.52 6.65 -6.35
N ALA A 182 10.75 7.08 -6.08
CA ALA A 182 11.26 8.31 -6.63
C ALA A 182 11.48 8.19 -8.15
N VAL A 183 11.05 9.18 -8.91
CA VAL A 183 11.22 9.24 -10.38
C VAL A 183 11.86 10.57 -10.74
N PRO A 184 13.21 10.67 -10.67
CA PRO A 184 13.93 11.91 -10.98
C PRO A 184 14.15 12.09 -12.48
N ASP A 185 13.25 11.62 -13.32
CA ASP A 185 13.30 11.73 -14.76
C ASP A 185 12.56 12.99 -15.21
N THR A 186 13.19 13.75 -16.13
CA THR A 186 12.63 14.96 -16.73
C THR A 186 12.66 14.89 -18.26
N SER A 187 12.76 13.67 -18.81
CA SER A 187 12.83 13.43 -20.25
C SER A 187 11.52 13.79 -20.97
N ASP A 188 11.64 14.11 -22.25
CA ASP A 188 10.48 14.28 -23.12
C ASP A 188 9.68 12.96 -23.26
N GLU A 189 10.33 11.80 -23.18
CA GLU A 189 9.66 10.49 -23.19
C GLU A 189 8.66 10.40 -22.03
N LEU A 190 9.10 10.72 -20.81
CA LEU A 190 8.22 10.70 -19.64
C LEU A 190 7.13 11.77 -19.75
N LYS A 191 7.48 12.98 -20.20
CA LYS A 191 6.53 14.07 -20.39
C LYS A 191 5.36 13.66 -21.29
N TRP A 192 5.67 13.10 -22.47
CA TRP A 192 4.64 12.69 -23.41
C TRP A 192 3.87 11.46 -22.96
N ALA A 193 4.48 10.55 -22.22
CA ALA A 193 3.77 9.43 -21.60
C ALA A 193 2.76 9.89 -20.54
N VAL A 194 3.10 10.89 -19.74
CA VAL A 194 2.17 11.51 -18.78
C VAL A 194 1.02 12.20 -19.50
N ALA A 195 1.31 12.99 -20.57
CA ALA A 195 0.28 13.61 -21.39
C ALA A 195 -0.66 12.57 -22.01
N ASN A 196 -0.09 11.49 -22.57
CA ASN A 196 -0.85 10.38 -23.13
C ASN A 196 -1.79 9.74 -22.09
N ALA A 197 -1.28 9.43 -20.91
CA ALA A 197 -2.09 8.82 -19.85
C ALA A 197 -3.26 9.73 -19.42
N ILE A 198 -3.01 11.02 -19.22
CA ILE A 198 -4.04 12.00 -18.85
C ILE A 198 -5.09 12.13 -19.96
N SER A 199 -4.68 12.20 -21.23
CA SER A 199 -5.61 12.31 -22.37
C SER A 199 -6.50 11.09 -22.53
N HIS A 200 -6.02 9.90 -22.11
CA HIS A 200 -6.77 8.66 -22.06
C HIS A 200 -7.56 8.47 -20.75
N GLY A 201 -7.60 9.48 -19.90
CA GLY A 201 -8.38 9.46 -18.66
C GLY A 201 -7.78 8.57 -17.57
N VAL A 202 -6.48 8.29 -17.62
CA VAL A 202 -5.77 7.51 -16.60
C VAL A 202 -5.29 8.43 -15.49
N ILE A 203 -5.57 8.08 -14.25
CA ILE A 203 -5.14 8.82 -13.06
C ILE A 203 -3.76 8.32 -12.64
N ILE A 204 -2.79 9.22 -12.56
CA ILE A 204 -1.41 8.89 -12.16
C ILE A 204 -1.16 9.39 -10.74
N ILE A 205 -0.59 8.51 -9.91
CA ILE A 205 -0.26 8.77 -8.51
C ILE A 205 1.22 8.49 -8.28
N ASN A 206 1.91 9.40 -7.61
CA ASN A 206 3.30 9.20 -7.23
C ASN A 206 3.56 9.66 -5.79
N SER A 207 4.42 8.93 -5.09
CA SER A 207 4.85 9.28 -3.74
C SER A 207 5.74 10.51 -3.72
N ALA A 208 5.58 11.37 -2.70
CA ALA A 208 6.33 12.63 -2.58
C ALA A 208 7.80 12.45 -2.15
N GLY A 209 8.16 11.26 -1.61
CA GLY A 209 9.49 10.98 -1.11
C GLY A 209 9.59 10.97 0.42
N ASN A 210 10.71 10.45 0.93
CA ASN A 210 10.94 10.20 2.37
C ASN A 210 12.19 10.91 2.92
N SER A 211 12.55 12.04 2.34
CA SER A 211 13.81 12.74 2.64
C SER A 211 13.62 13.93 3.60
N ALA A 212 12.41 14.12 4.16
CA ALA A 212 12.07 15.24 5.04
C ALA A 212 12.49 16.60 4.48
N ARG A 213 12.28 16.83 3.18
CA ARG A 213 12.65 18.06 2.48
C ARG A 213 11.69 18.38 1.34
N ASP A 214 11.83 19.59 0.81
CA ASP A 214 11.16 20.00 -0.39
C ASP A 214 11.73 19.27 -1.63
N GLU A 215 10.90 18.46 -2.29
CA GLU A 215 11.27 17.70 -3.49
C GLU A 215 10.79 18.41 -4.77
N ASN A 216 10.65 19.74 -4.75
CA ASN A 216 10.02 20.52 -5.80
C ASN A 216 10.66 20.42 -7.19
N SER A 217 11.83 19.83 -7.37
CA SER A 217 12.56 20.04 -8.62
C SER A 217 12.68 18.83 -9.54
N THR A 218 12.47 17.59 -9.06
CA THR A 218 12.92 16.42 -9.82
C THR A 218 12.00 15.19 -9.74
N GLN A 219 10.82 15.28 -9.13
CA GLN A 219 9.97 14.09 -8.94
C GLN A 219 8.72 14.13 -9.82
N LEU A 220 8.33 12.97 -10.32
CA LEU A 220 7.06 12.80 -11.07
C LEU A 220 5.85 13.35 -10.28
N ALA A 221 5.84 13.22 -8.95
CA ALA A 221 4.82 13.79 -8.08
C ALA A 221 4.54 15.27 -8.31
N ARG A 222 5.53 16.03 -8.84
CA ARG A 222 5.41 17.46 -9.12
C ARG A 222 4.65 17.76 -10.42
N TRP A 223 4.60 16.83 -11.35
CA TRP A 223 4.13 17.09 -12.69
C TRP A 223 2.63 17.39 -12.75
N SER A 224 2.23 18.23 -13.69
CA SER A 224 0.83 18.56 -13.96
C SER A 224 0.01 17.30 -14.18
N GLY A 225 -1.19 17.25 -13.60
CA GLY A 225 -2.09 16.12 -13.73
C GLY A 225 -1.71 14.86 -12.93
N VAL A 226 -0.54 14.84 -12.27
CA VAL A 226 -0.10 13.72 -11.41
C VAL A 226 -0.45 14.00 -9.96
N ILE A 227 -1.01 13.05 -9.25
CA ILE A 227 -1.30 13.17 -7.82
C ILE A 227 -0.02 12.90 -7.03
N GLY A 228 0.62 13.93 -6.51
CA GLY A 228 1.68 13.81 -5.51
C GLY A 228 1.10 13.49 -4.14
N VAL A 229 1.62 12.47 -3.47
CA VAL A 229 1.10 12.01 -2.17
C VAL A 229 2.15 12.08 -1.10
N SER A 230 1.88 12.84 -0.05
CA SER A 230 2.70 12.91 1.17
C SER A 230 2.16 11.97 2.26
N ALA A 231 2.88 11.86 3.38
CA ALA A 231 2.51 10.99 4.48
C ALA A 231 2.03 11.75 5.71
N ILE A 232 1.01 11.20 6.37
CA ILE A 232 0.56 11.57 7.71
C ILE A 232 0.68 10.39 8.67
N ASN A 233 0.79 10.70 9.97
CA ASN A 233 0.69 9.74 11.05
C ASN A 233 -0.78 9.38 11.34
N SER A 234 -1.02 8.37 12.19
CA SER A 234 -2.38 7.96 12.59
C SER A 234 -3.16 9.01 13.39
N ASP A 235 -2.48 9.98 13.99
CA ASP A 235 -3.10 11.14 14.65
C ASP A 235 -3.46 12.30 13.70
N GLY A 236 -3.23 12.11 12.38
CA GLY A 236 -3.48 13.10 11.34
C GLY A 236 -2.38 14.15 11.16
N THR A 237 -1.33 14.12 11.98
CA THR A 237 -0.19 15.04 11.84
C THR A 237 0.69 14.68 10.65
N PHE A 238 1.31 15.68 10.02
CA PHE A 238 2.27 15.46 8.95
C PHE A 238 3.46 14.62 9.44
N ALA A 239 3.80 13.56 8.70
CA ALA A 239 4.87 12.65 9.08
C ALA A 239 6.25 13.31 8.89
N SER A 240 7.06 13.32 9.94
CA SER A 240 8.35 14.04 9.95
C SER A 240 9.36 13.57 8.90
N TYR A 241 9.22 12.36 8.39
CA TYR A 241 10.07 11.82 7.33
C TYR A 241 9.56 12.15 5.92
N SER A 242 8.28 12.56 5.80
CA SER A 242 7.69 12.85 4.49
C SER A 242 8.36 14.02 3.82
N SER A 243 8.64 13.89 2.53
CA SER A 243 8.93 15.03 1.68
C SER A 243 7.64 15.81 1.38
N TRP A 244 7.79 17.06 0.95
CA TRP A 244 6.70 17.98 0.63
C TRP A 244 7.01 18.80 -0.61
N GLY A 245 6.16 19.72 -0.97
CA GLY A 245 6.40 20.68 -2.05
C GLY A 245 5.17 20.96 -2.90
N ASN A 246 5.38 21.71 -3.96
CA ASN A 246 4.30 22.19 -4.84
C ASN A 246 3.58 21.07 -5.62
N GLY A 247 4.19 19.88 -5.68
CA GLY A 247 3.58 18.71 -6.34
C GLY A 247 2.56 17.96 -5.50
N VAL A 248 2.52 18.21 -4.18
CA VAL A 248 1.63 17.47 -3.29
C VAL A 248 0.18 17.88 -3.52
N VAL A 249 -0.68 16.90 -3.78
CA VAL A 249 -2.12 17.07 -3.99
C VAL A 249 -2.91 16.62 -2.79
N THR A 250 -2.48 15.53 -2.15
CA THR A 250 -3.14 14.97 -0.96
C THR A 250 -2.11 14.28 -0.07
N ALA A 251 -2.54 13.92 1.13
CA ALA A 251 -1.77 13.12 2.05
C ALA A 251 -2.57 11.87 2.46
N ALA A 252 -1.87 10.82 2.87
CA ALA A 252 -2.51 9.65 3.45
C ALA A 252 -1.64 9.03 4.55
N PHE A 253 -2.20 8.10 5.32
CA PHE A 253 -1.47 7.33 6.32
C PHE A 253 -0.19 6.73 5.72
N GLY A 254 0.94 6.99 6.37
CA GLY A 254 2.25 6.56 5.89
C GLY A 254 2.91 5.48 6.73
N GLY A 255 2.18 4.86 7.65
CA GLY A 255 2.68 3.82 8.55
C GLY A 255 2.42 4.11 10.03
N PRO A 256 2.60 3.11 10.90
CA PRO A 256 3.31 1.86 10.65
C PRO A 256 2.52 0.87 9.76
N PHE A 257 3.22 0.21 8.88
CA PHE A 257 2.73 -0.92 8.08
C PHE A 257 3.43 -2.19 8.57
N ASN A 258 2.66 -3.18 9.00
CA ASN A 258 3.19 -4.46 9.47
C ASN A 258 3.67 -5.30 8.29
N THR A 259 4.93 -5.65 8.30
CA THR A 259 5.62 -6.40 7.24
C THR A 259 6.58 -7.42 7.84
N ILE A 260 7.40 -8.03 7.01
CA ILE A 260 8.52 -8.89 7.43
C ILE A 260 9.85 -8.25 7.05
N ASN A 261 10.85 -8.46 7.88
CA ASN A 261 12.22 -8.13 7.54
C ASN A 261 12.71 -9.12 6.47
N PRO A 262 13.06 -8.67 5.26
CA PRO A 262 13.40 -9.57 4.16
C PRO A 262 14.71 -10.35 4.37
N ASP A 263 15.60 -9.86 5.24
CA ASP A 263 16.89 -10.52 5.52
C ASP A 263 16.76 -11.62 6.59
N THR A 264 15.75 -11.51 7.48
CA THR A 264 15.61 -12.41 8.66
C THR A 264 14.30 -13.17 8.70
N GLY A 265 13.29 -12.77 7.92
CA GLY A 265 11.93 -13.30 7.99
C GLY A 265 11.15 -12.90 9.26
N ALA A 266 11.73 -12.09 10.16
CA ALA A 266 11.08 -11.64 11.38
C ALA A 266 10.04 -10.56 11.10
N SER A 267 9.03 -10.46 11.98
CA SER A 267 8.07 -9.35 11.94
C SER A 267 8.78 -8.01 12.03
N ALA A 268 8.35 -7.07 11.22
CA ALA A 268 8.89 -5.72 11.14
C ALA A 268 7.78 -4.72 10.85
N THR A 269 8.13 -3.43 10.91
CA THR A 269 7.24 -2.37 10.46
C THR A 269 7.93 -1.48 9.43
N ALA A 270 7.19 -1.06 8.43
CA ALA A 270 7.62 -0.08 7.44
C ALA A 270 6.83 1.23 7.58
N ARG A 271 7.40 2.30 7.04
CA ARG A 271 6.75 3.61 6.90
C ARG A 271 7.28 4.31 5.66
N GLY A 272 6.46 5.12 5.02
CA GLY A 272 6.87 5.85 3.83
C GLY A 272 5.70 6.42 3.04
N THR A 273 5.97 7.41 2.22
CA THR A 273 5.01 7.98 1.27
C THR A 273 4.61 6.99 0.17
N SER A 274 5.36 5.90 0.00
CA SER A 274 4.99 4.76 -0.85
C SER A 274 3.70 4.11 -0.39
N ILE A 275 3.55 3.90 0.94
CA ILE A 275 2.35 3.38 1.59
C ILE A 275 1.17 4.33 1.33
N SER A 276 1.40 5.63 1.56
CA SER A 276 0.40 6.66 1.33
C SER A 276 -0.09 6.68 -0.13
N ALA A 277 0.82 6.59 -1.09
CA ALA A 277 0.48 6.56 -2.52
C ALA A 277 -0.34 5.30 -2.90
N ALA A 278 0.03 4.13 -2.38
CA ALA A 278 -0.72 2.89 -2.60
C ALA A 278 -2.13 2.96 -1.98
N LEU A 279 -2.27 3.55 -0.78
CA LEU A 279 -3.57 3.77 -0.14
C LEU A 279 -4.45 4.72 -0.96
N VAL A 280 -3.91 5.84 -1.44
CA VAL A 280 -4.64 6.78 -2.32
C VAL A 280 -5.07 6.09 -3.60
N ALA A 281 -4.20 5.30 -4.25
CA ALA A 281 -4.53 4.55 -5.45
C ALA A 281 -5.68 3.56 -5.21
N GLY A 282 -5.62 2.81 -4.10
CA GLY A 282 -6.69 1.91 -3.71
C GLY A 282 -8.02 2.63 -3.48
N MET A 283 -8.03 3.77 -2.76
CA MET A 283 -9.26 4.53 -2.49
C MET A 283 -9.86 5.15 -3.77
N LEU A 284 -9.03 5.67 -4.67
CA LEU A 284 -9.50 6.14 -5.97
C LEU A 284 -10.03 5.00 -6.84
N THR A 285 -9.51 3.78 -6.66
CA THR A 285 -10.08 2.57 -7.27
C THR A 285 -11.49 2.28 -6.77
N LEU A 286 -11.75 2.43 -5.45
CA LEU A 286 -13.10 2.31 -4.91
C LEU A 286 -14.04 3.39 -5.47
N ALA A 287 -13.56 4.62 -5.59
CA ALA A 287 -14.33 5.72 -6.19
C ALA A 287 -14.66 5.44 -7.66
N ARG A 288 -13.71 4.95 -8.46
CA ARG A 288 -13.94 4.55 -9.86
C ARG A 288 -14.98 3.43 -9.99
N GLN A 289 -14.94 2.43 -9.10
CA GLN A 289 -15.96 1.40 -9.04
C GLN A 289 -17.33 1.97 -8.68
N LYS A 290 -17.40 2.84 -7.69
CA LYS A 290 -18.64 3.44 -7.19
C LYS A 290 -19.29 4.35 -8.23
N TRP A 291 -18.48 5.10 -8.96
CA TRP A 291 -18.92 6.12 -9.91
C TRP A 291 -18.45 5.80 -11.33
N PRO A 292 -18.94 4.71 -11.95
CA PRO A 292 -18.40 4.22 -13.23
C PRO A 292 -18.64 5.18 -14.40
N ASN A 293 -19.60 6.09 -14.27
CA ASN A 293 -19.94 7.10 -15.30
C ASN A 293 -19.26 8.45 -15.04
N ALA A 294 -18.59 8.64 -13.91
CA ALA A 294 -17.84 9.86 -13.64
C ALA A 294 -16.57 9.89 -14.50
N THR A 295 -16.26 11.05 -15.04
CA THR A 295 -15.00 11.24 -15.74
C THR A 295 -13.82 11.19 -14.76
N PRO A 296 -12.59 10.89 -15.22
CA PRO A 296 -11.41 10.98 -14.38
C PRO A 296 -11.25 12.35 -13.73
N ASN A 297 -11.55 13.42 -14.44
CA ASN A 297 -11.49 14.79 -13.91
C ASN A 297 -12.47 14.99 -12.76
N GLN A 298 -13.70 14.47 -12.87
CA GLN A 298 -14.68 14.52 -11.80
C GLN A 298 -14.25 13.72 -10.57
N ILE A 299 -13.52 12.61 -10.74
CA ILE A 299 -12.92 11.87 -9.62
C ILE A 299 -11.77 12.69 -8.97
N LEU A 300 -10.98 13.40 -9.77
CA LEU A 300 -9.95 14.32 -9.26
C LEU A 300 -10.57 15.53 -8.54
N GLN A 301 -11.63 16.10 -9.09
CA GLN A 301 -12.43 17.16 -8.41
C GLN A 301 -12.96 16.66 -7.06
N LEU A 302 -13.53 15.45 -7.04
CA LEU A 302 -14.01 14.83 -5.81
C LEU A 302 -12.88 14.71 -4.77
N LEU A 303 -11.70 14.26 -5.18
CA LEU A 303 -10.53 14.16 -4.30
C LEU A 303 -10.18 15.51 -3.66
N VAL A 304 -10.06 16.58 -4.45
CA VAL A 304 -9.61 17.88 -3.95
C VAL A 304 -10.69 18.60 -3.10
N HIS A 305 -11.96 18.39 -3.44
CA HIS A 305 -13.08 19.03 -2.73
C HIS A 305 -13.55 18.29 -1.48
N THR A 306 -13.11 17.06 -1.26
CA THR A 306 -13.45 16.28 -0.05
C THR A 306 -12.25 16.04 0.86
N ALA A 307 -11.06 16.51 0.48
CA ALA A 307 -9.87 16.43 1.31
C ALA A 307 -10.00 17.24 2.61
N LEU A 308 -9.30 16.82 3.66
CA LEU A 308 -9.59 17.20 5.05
C LEU A 308 -8.89 18.49 5.55
N ASN A 309 -8.22 19.26 4.69
CA ASN A 309 -7.72 20.57 5.15
C ASN A 309 -8.87 21.52 5.47
N PRO A 310 -8.74 22.37 6.51
CA PRO A 310 -9.71 23.41 6.78
C PRO A 310 -9.95 24.28 5.54
N ASN A 311 -11.21 24.53 5.19
CA ASN A 311 -11.64 25.28 3.99
C ASN A 311 -11.15 24.70 2.66
N HIS A 312 -10.59 23.45 2.66
CA HIS A 312 -9.93 22.83 1.52
C HIS A 312 -8.74 23.63 0.98
N ASP A 313 -8.13 24.47 1.84
CA ASP A 313 -6.97 25.28 1.47
C ASP A 313 -5.76 24.40 1.17
N TRP A 314 -5.15 24.63 0.02
CA TRP A 314 -3.95 23.92 -0.38
C TRP A 314 -2.71 24.38 0.40
N ASN A 315 -1.85 23.43 0.78
CA ASN A 315 -0.51 23.71 1.32
C ASN A 315 0.52 22.70 0.82
N GLN A 316 1.80 23.03 0.98
CA GLN A 316 2.90 22.18 0.46
C GLN A 316 3.07 20.85 1.18
N GLN A 317 2.57 20.68 2.40
CA GLN A 317 2.73 19.46 3.20
C GLN A 317 1.66 18.43 2.88
N THR A 318 0.41 18.83 2.84
CA THR A 318 -0.73 17.91 2.71
C THR A 318 -1.55 18.15 1.43
N GLY A 319 -1.11 19.06 0.55
CA GLY A 319 -1.90 19.44 -0.62
C GLY A 319 -3.24 20.06 -0.18
N TYR A 320 -4.35 19.59 -0.75
CA TYR A 320 -5.72 19.95 -0.35
C TYR A 320 -6.14 19.30 0.98
N GLY A 321 -5.33 18.39 1.51
CA GLY A 321 -5.54 17.73 2.79
C GLY A 321 -5.39 16.22 2.72
N PRO A 322 -5.44 15.56 3.88
CA PRO A 322 -5.56 14.11 3.93
C PRO A 322 -6.80 13.62 3.18
N ILE A 323 -6.62 12.49 2.48
CA ILE A 323 -7.71 11.87 1.72
C ILE A 323 -8.82 11.38 2.64
N ASP A 324 -10.08 11.68 2.31
CA ASP A 324 -11.27 11.11 2.94
C ASP A 324 -11.85 9.99 2.05
N GLY A 325 -11.46 8.74 2.35
CA GLY A 325 -11.94 7.57 1.62
C GLY A 325 -13.46 7.38 1.71
N GLY A 326 -14.07 7.79 2.82
CA GLY A 326 -15.51 7.77 3.02
C GLY A 326 -16.23 8.76 2.11
N ALA A 327 -15.73 9.99 2.06
CA ALA A 327 -16.31 11.02 1.19
C ALA A 327 -16.22 10.65 -0.30
N LEU A 328 -15.11 10.03 -0.74
CA LEU A 328 -14.94 9.58 -2.13
C LEU A 328 -16.05 8.64 -2.62
N VAL A 329 -16.63 7.82 -1.76
CA VAL A 329 -17.67 6.87 -2.13
C VAL A 329 -19.09 7.31 -1.75
N ASN A 330 -19.22 8.41 -1.01
CA ASN A 330 -20.53 8.91 -0.56
C ASN A 330 -20.93 10.27 -1.17
N THR A 331 -20.00 10.98 -1.80
CA THR A 331 -20.27 12.27 -2.48
C THR A 331 -20.37 12.06 -3.97
N ASP A 332 -21.47 12.53 -4.58
CA ASP A 332 -21.69 12.39 -6.02
C ASP A 332 -20.73 13.29 -6.82
N PRO A 333 -19.84 12.73 -7.66
CA PRO A 333 -18.90 13.53 -8.44
C PRO A 333 -19.55 14.29 -9.59
N SER A 334 -20.76 13.95 -10.00
CA SER A 334 -21.46 14.63 -11.11
C SER A 334 -21.78 16.12 -10.84
N GLN A 335 -21.71 16.52 -9.58
CA GLN A 335 -21.85 17.93 -9.18
C GLN A 335 -20.64 18.79 -9.52
N TYR A 336 -19.51 18.17 -9.87
CA TYR A 336 -18.26 18.88 -10.19
C TYR A 336 -18.06 18.97 -11.70
N PRO A 337 -17.32 20.00 -12.18
CA PRO A 337 -17.01 20.14 -13.59
C PRO A 337 -16.09 19.02 -14.09
N ASP A 338 -16.16 18.72 -15.38
CA ASP A 338 -15.23 17.82 -16.05
C ASP A 338 -13.94 18.57 -16.46
N GLU A 339 -13.25 19.10 -15.48
CA GLU A 339 -12.01 19.85 -15.63
C GLU A 339 -10.97 19.29 -14.65
N ASN A 340 -9.73 19.10 -15.11
CA ASN A 340 -8.67 18.56 -14.27
C ASN A 340 -8.18 19.64 -13.26
N PRO A 341 -8.46 19.48 -11.96
CA PRO A 341 -8.16 20.51 -10.95
C PRO A 341 -6.68 20.60 -10.60
N ILE A 342 -5.86 19.66 -11.06
CA ILE A 342 -4.44 19.57 -10.73
C ILE A 342 -3.54 19.69 -11.98
N ILE A 343 -4.09 20.22 -13.09
CA ILE A 343 -3.33 20.40 -14.32
C ILE A 343 -2.34 21.55 -14.20
N ASP A 344 -2.72 22.61 -13.50
CA ASP A 344 -1.90 23.81 -13.29
C ASP A 344 -1.44 23.88 -11.83
N LYS A 345 -0.50 23.02 -11.49
CA LYS A 345 0.06 22.99 -10.14
C LYS A 345 0.93 24.24 -9.87
N PRO A 346 0.98 24.70 -8.59
CA PRO A 346 1.89 25.76 -8.20
C PRO A 346 3.34 25.47 -8.59
N GLY A 347 4.03 26.47 -9.16
CA GLY A 347 5.44 26.34 -9.56
C GLY A 347 5.67 25.77 -10.95
N GLY A 348 4.63 25.54 -11.72
CA GLY A 348 4.70 25.10 -13.10
C GLY A 348 5.33 23.72 -13.28
N SER A 349 4.81 22.91 -14.14
CA SER A 349 5.40 21.62 -14.46
C SER A 349 5.02 21.22 -15.88
N SER A 350 5.69 20.25 -16.40
CA SER A 350 5.46 19.64 -17.69
C SER A 350 4.78 18.28 -17.47
N PRO A 351 3.89 17.84 -18.37
CA PRO A 351 3.30 18.62 -19.43
C PRO A 351 2.37 19.73 -18.92
N THR A 352 2.22 20.80 -19.67
CA THR A 352 1.23 21.85 -19.38
C THR A 352 -0.16 21.42 -19.82
N ALA A 353 -1.20 22.09 -19.33
CA ALA A 353 -2.57 21.87 -19.78
C ALA A 353 -2.70 21.94 -21.31
N LYS A 354 -2.02 22.92 -21.93
CA LYS A 354 -2.01 23.07 -23.39
C LYS A 354 -1.33 21.88 -24.08
N GLU A 355 -0.19 21.42 -23.58
CA GLU A 355 0.53 20.28 -24.17
C GLU A 355 -0.29 18.99 -24.08
N ILE A 356 -1.03 18.78 -22.99
CA ILE A 356 -1.94 17.64 -22.88
C ILE A 356 -3.08 17.76 -23.88
N GLN A 357 -3.65 18.96 -24.02
CA GLN A 357 -4.73 19.22 -24.95
C GLN A 357 -4.27 19.08 -26.42
N ASP A 358 -3.05 19.54 -26.74
CA ASP A 358 -2.48 19.41 -28.09
C ASP A 358 -2.10 17.95 -28.42
N PHE A 359 -1.94 17.08 -27.42
CA PHE A 359 -1.61 15.66 -27.61
C PHE A 359 -2.81 14.83 -28.06
N THR A 360 -4.04 15.24 -27.75
CA THR A 360 -5.28 14.58 -28.13
C THR A 360 -5.77 15.06 -29.50
#